data_258d52a21537cac9e48f77b80aaf334a
#
_entry.id   258d52a21537cac9e48f77b80aaf334a
#
_cell.length_a   1.000
_cell.length_b   1.000
_cell.length_c   1.000
_cell.angle_alpha   90.00
_cell.angle_beta   90.00
_cell.angle_gamma   90.00
#
_symmetry.space_group_name_H-M   'P 1'
#
loop_
_entity.id
_entity.type
_entity.pdbx_description
1 polymer ?
#
loop_
_entity_poly.entity_id
_entity_poly.type
_entity_poly.pdbx_seq_one_letter_code
_entity_poly.pdbx_strand_id
1 'polypeptide(L)'
;AGDGLLNYAFETACKAFAMEPGNENIGKALTVLAGKAGIYGMIGGQVADVEAEKRGLALDEEKLMYIHEHKTAALIQSSFMIGAILAGAEEEDVKKLEKAAYNIGIAFQIQDDILDVTSTLEVLGKPIGSDEKNNKLTYVKAHGLENAKKDVEKLSKEALEILQGMHSRNEFLEQLVAYLIHREK
;
A
#
# COMPACT_ATOMS: atom_id res chain seq x y z
N ALA A 1 13.68 -9.39 -16.30
CA ALA A 1 13.21 -7.99 -16.46
C ALA A 1 12.99 -7.32 -15.09
N GLY A 2 12.31 -7.98 -14.15
CA GLY A 2 12.00 -7.41 -12.83
C GLY A 2 13.22 -6.94 -12.04
N ASP A 3 14.27 -7.77 -11.96
CA ASP A 3 15.51 -7.42 -11.26
C ASP A 3 16.19 -6.19 -11.85
N GLY A 4 16.15 -6.08 -13.21
CA GLY A 4 16.70 -4.92 -13.91
C GLY A 4 15.91 -3.65 -13.62
N LEU A 5 14.58 -3.71 -13.54
CA LEU A 5 13.73 -2.58 -13.21
C LEU A 5 13.94 -2.13 -11.75
N LEU A 6 14.03 -3.08 -10.83
CA LEU A 6 14.29 -2.77 -9.42
C LEU A 6 15.66 -2.10 -9.24
N ASN A 7 16.71 -2.66 -9.86
CA ASN A 7 18.04 -2.06 -9.82
C ASN A 7 18.05 -0.66 -10.44
N TYR A 8 17.38 -0.48 -11.58
CA TYR A 8 17.28 0.81 -12.25
C TYR A 8 16.52 1.86 -11.45
N ALA A 9 15.53 1.45 -10.66
CA ALA A 9 14.83 2.33 -9.71
C ALA A 9 15.80 2.89 -8.67
N PHE A 10 16.65 2.04 -8.05
CA PHE A 10 17.67 2.49 -7.11
C PHE A 10 18.77 3.33 -7.78
N GLU A 11 19.24 2.93 -8.95
CA GLU A 11 20.20 3.74 -9.73
C GLU A 11 19.63 5.14 -10.01
N THR A 12 18.36 5.23 -10.35
CA THR A 12 17.69 6.51 -10.61
C THR A 12 17.56 7.32 -9.33
N ALA A 13 17.12 6.72 -8.23
CA ALA A 13 16.99 7.40 -6.95
C ALA A 13 18.35 7.92 -6.40
N CYS A 14 19.43 7.17 -6.62
CA CYS A 14 20.79 7.60 -6.23
C CYS A 14 21.28 8.85 -6.95
N LYS A 15 20.70 9.21 -8.12
CA LYS A 15 21.04 10.46 -8.82
C LYS A 15 20.74 11.71 -7.98
N ALA A 16 19.83 11.61 -7.01
CA ALA A 16 19.50 12.68 -6.07
C ALA A 16 20.72 13.20 -5.31
N PHE A 17 21.70 12.35 -4.98
CA PHE A 17 22.93 12.77 -4.32
C PHE A 17 23.78 13.72 -5.15
N ALA A 18 23.75 13.60 -6.48
CA ALA A 18 24.44 14.52 -7.38
C ALA A 18 23.65 15.81 -7.60
N MET A 19 22.33 15.77 -7.46
CA MET A 19 21.45 16.95 -7.61
C MET A 19 21.52 17.86 -6.38
N GLU A 20 21.56 17.29 -5.18
CA GLU A 20 21.64 18.01 -3.90
C GLU A 20 22.75 17.45 -3.01
N PRO A 21 24.02 17.74 -3.30
CA PRO A 21 25.14 17.26 -2.50
C PRO A 21 25.05 17.77 -1.05
N GLY A 22 25.16 16.86 -0.10
CA GLY A 22 25.11 17.18 1.33
C GLY A 22 23.70 17.19 1.95
N ASN A 23 22.65 16.93 1.19
CA ASN A 23 21.31 16.75 1.74
C ASN A 23 21.19 15.36 2.40
N GLU A 24 21.26 15.33 3.73
CA GLU A 24 21.17 14.07 4.51
C GLU A 24 19.81 13.37 4.37
N ASN A 25 18.74 14.09 4.02
CA ASN A 25 17.42 13.53 3.86
C ASN A 25 17.35 12.56 2.68
N ILE A 26 18.22 12.70 1.67
CA ILE A 26 18.31 11.75 0.56
C ILE A 26 18.71 10.36 1.07
N GLY A 27 19.69 10.28 1.95
CA GLY A 27 20.11 9.01 2.57
C GLY A 27 19.00 8.36 3.40
N LYS A 28 18.27 9.17 4.20
CA LYS A 28 17.10 8.71 4.97
C LYS A 28 15.98 8.19 4.07
N ALA A 29 15.65 8.94 3.01
CA ALA A 29 14.64 8.56 2.03
C ALA A 29 14.98 7.25 1.30
N LEU A 30 16.23 7.08 0.88
CA LEU A 30 16.70 5.83 0.26
C LEU A 30 16.68 4.65 1.21
N THR A 31 16.96 4.87 2.50
CA THR A 31 16.85 3.82 3.53
C THR A 31 15.40 3.34 3.66
N VAL A 32 14.44 4.26 3.68
CA VAL A 32 13.00 3.92 3.68
C VAL A 32 12.63 3.15 2.43
N LEU A 33 13.04 3.63 1.24
CA LEU A 33 12.77 2.95 -0.02
C LEU A 33 13.30 1.51 -0.02
N ALA A 34 14.55 1.32 0.39
CA ALA A 34 15.20 0.02 0.43
C ALA A 34 14.51 -0.94 1.41
N GLY A 35 14.15 -0.47 2.60
CA GLY A 35 13.46 -1.29 3.60
C GLY A 35 12.06 -1.69 3.16
N LYS A 36 11.24 -0.71 2.73
CA LYS A 36 9.84 -0.94 2.35
C LYS A 36 9.68 -1.71 1.03
N ALA A 37 10.60 -1.56 0.08
CA ALA A 37 10.61 -2.34 -1.15
C ALA A 37 11.30 -3.71 -0.99
N GLY A 38 12.10 -3.89 0.04
CA GLY A 38 12.98 -5.03 0.26
C GLY A 38 12.29 -6.31 0.73
N ILE A 39 13.11 -7.26 1.20
CA ILE A 39 12.67 -8.59 1.65
C ILE A 39 11.79 -8.56 2.91
N TYR A 40 11.91 -7.51 3.72
CA TYR A 40 11.05 -7.25 4.88
C TYR A 40 9.88 -6.30 4.57
N GLY A 41 9.65 -6.01 3.30
CA GLY A 41 8.58 -5.18 2.79
C GLY A 41 7.92 -5.84 1.59
N MET A 42 7.80 -5.10 0.47
CA MET A 42 7.05 -5.50 -0.71
C MET A 42 7.49 -6.86 -1.29
N ILE A 43 8.80 -7.10 -1.39
CA ILE A 43 9.30 -8.38 -1.91
C ILE A 43 8.87 -9.55 -1.00
N GLY A 44 8.96 -9.39 0.33
CA GLY A 44 8.51 -10.41 1.28
C GLY A 44 7.01 -10.70 1.15
N GLY A 45 6.19 -9.67 1.06
CA GLY A 45 4.75 -9.82 0.85
C GLY A 45 4.41 -10.50 -0.49
N GLN A 46 5.12 -10.15 -1.55
CA GLN A 46 4.94 -10.77 -2.86
C GLN A 46 5.37 -12.25 -2.86
N VAL A 47 6.45 -12.58 -2.18
CA VAL A 47 6.89 -13.99 -2.03
C VAL A 47 5.83 -14.80 -1.29
N ALA A 48 5.29 -14.27 -0.19
CA ALA A 48 4.23 -14.94 0.58
C ALA A 48 2.97 -15.18 -0.26
N ASP A 49 2.55 -14.19 -1.06
CA ASP A 49 1.40 -14.31 -1.96
C ASP A 49 1.60 -15.40 -3.02
N VAL A 50 2.74 -15.38 -3.71
CA VAL A 50 3.09 -16.37 -4.75
C VAL A 50 3.26 -17.78 -4.17
N GLU A 51 3.85 -17.91 -2.99
CA GLU A 51 3.97 -19.23 -2.33
C GLU A 51 2.60 -19.79 -1.94
N ALA A 52 1.72 -18.95 -1.39
CA ALA A 52 0.37 -19.36 -1.03
C ALA A 52 -0.39 -19.88 -2.27
N GLU A 53 -0.31 -19.14 -3.39
CA GLU A 53 -0.95 -19.53 -4.65
C GLU A 53 -0.38 -20.84 -5.21
N LYS A 54 0.95 -20.94 -5.36
CA LYS A 54 1.61 -22.10 -6.00
C LYS A 54 1.49 -23.38 -5.19
N ARG A 55 1.50 -23.29 -3.86
CA ARG A 55 1.43 -24.45 -2.98
C ARG A 55 0.00 -24.81 -2.59
N GLY A 56 -1.00 -24.04 -3.01
CA GLY A 56 -2.38 -24.23 -2.58
C GLY A 56 -2.52 -24.17 -1.04
N LEU A 57 -1.67 -23.37 -0.38
CA LEU A 57 -1.69 -23.24 1.08
C LEU A 57 -2.95 -22.50 1.47
N ALA A 58 -3.67 -23.09 2.44
CA ALA A 58 -4.75 -22.35 3.09
C ALA A 58 -4.16 -21.10 3.76
N LEU A 59 -4.56 -19.93 3.27
CA LEU A 59 -4.27 -18.67 3.95
C LEU A 59 -5.13 -18.62 5.20
N ASP A 60 -4.51 -18.31 6.35
CA ASP A 60 -5.20 -17.82 7.53
C ASP A 60 -5.23 -16.27 7.48
N GLU A 61 -5.98 -15.68 8.40
CA GLU A 61 -6.14 -14.22 8.48
C GLU A 61 -4.80 -13.50 8.71
N GLU A 62 -3.91 -14.08 9.52
CA GLU A 62 -2.60 -13.51 9.81
C GLU A 62 -1.75 -13.41 8.54
N LYS A 63 -1.72 -14.46 7.72
CA LYS A 63 -0.99 -14.44 6.43
C LYS A 63 -1.64 -13.51 5.40
N LEU A 64 -2.97 -13.45 5.37
CA LEU A 64 -3.68 -12.52 4.50
C LEU A 64 -3.29 -11.08 4.84
N MET A 65 -3.34 -10.72 6.11
CA MET A 65 -2.95 -9.39 6.58
C MET A 65 -1.46 -9.12 6.31
N TYR A 66 -0.58 -10.09 6.54
CA TYR A 66 0.83 -9.98 6.20
C TYR A 66 1.04 -9.63 4.72
N ILE A 67 0.31 -10.29 3.80
CA ILE A 67 0.38 -10.00 2.37
C ILE A 67 -0.09 -8.57 2.08
N HIS A 68 -1.24 -8.15 2.64
CA HIS A 68 -1.77 -6.80 2.44
C HIS A 68 -0.80 -5.72 2.94
N GLU A 69 -0.24 -5.91 4.13
CA GLU A 69 0.71 -4.98 4.75
C GLU A 69 2.00 -4.85 3.94
N HIS A 70 2.57 -5.97 3.56
CA HIS A 70 3.90 -5.97 2.95
C HIS A 70 3.85 -5.77 1.44
N LYS A 71 2.99 -6.51 0.72
CA LYS A 71 2.92 -6.43 -0.75
C LYS A 71 2.46 -5.06 -1.24
N THR A 72 1.50 -4.45 -0.56
CA THR A 72 0.84 -3.21 -1.03
C THR A 72 1.07 -2.03 -0.11
N ALA A 73 0.69 -2.13 1.18
CA ALA A 73 0.77 -0.98 2.09
C ALA A 73 2.20 -0.49 2.29
N ALA A 74 3.20 -1.37 2.28
CA ALA A 74 4.61 -0.98 2.43
C ALA A 74 5.08 0.03 1.39
N LEU A 75 4.70 -0.11 0.12
CA LEU A 75 5.08 0.85 -0.92
C LEU A 75 4.33 2.18 -0.82
N ILE A 76 3.06 2.15 -0.39
CA ILE A 76 2.29 3.37 -0.13
C ILE A 76 2.92 4.11 1.05
N GLN A 77 3.25 3.42 2.15
CA GLN A 77 3.99 4.00 3.26
C GLN A 77 5.32 4.61 2.80
N SER A 78 6.09 3.87 1.98
CA SER A 78 7.35 4.36 1.44
C SER A 78 7.18 5.71 0.73
N SER A 79 6.16 5.85 -0.11
CA SER A 79 5.91 7.07 -0.88
C SER A 79 5.60 8.26 0.03
N PHE A 80 4.75 8.08 1.05
CA PHE A 80 4.42 9.13 2.01
C PHE A 80 5.61 9.54 2.87
N MET A 81 6.34 8.55 3.40
CA MET A 81 7.51 8.79 4.24
C MET A 81 8.62 9.50 3.47
N ILE A 82 8.93 9.05 2.25
CA ILE A 82 9.96 9.65 1.40
C ILE A 82 9.61 11.11 1.09
N GLY A 83 8.38 11.38 0.70
CA GLY A 83 7.92 12.74 0.42
C GLY A 83 8.08 13.65 1.63
N ALA A 84 7.68 13.19 2.81
CA ALA A 84 7.82 13.95 4.06
C ALA A 84 9.30 14.18 4.44
N ILE A 85 10.14 13.14 4.37
CA ILE A 85 11.57 13.23 4.69
C ILE A 85 12.26 14.23 3.77
N LEU A 86 12.02 14.15 2.47
CA LEU A 86 12.62 15.08 1.50
C LEU A 86 12.13 16.52 1.68
N ALA A 87 10.90 16.71 2.15
CA ALA A 87 10.36 18.02 2.51
C ALA A 87 10.90 18.55 3.85
N GLY A 88 11.70 17.78 4.58
CA GLY A 88 12.26 18.18 5.87
C GLY A 88 11.28 18.10 7.03
N ALA A 89 10.28 17.22 6.94
CA ALA A 89 9.32 17.02 8.03
C ALA A 89 10.00 16.42 9.28
N GLU A 90 9.46 16.79 10.45
CA GLU A 90 9.88 16.20 11.71
C GLU A 90 9.54 14.71 11.79
N GLU A 91 10.30 13.94 12.56
CA GLU A 91 10.14 12.47 12.67
C GLU A 91 8.73 12.07 13.12
N GLU A 92 8.10 12.87 13.97
CA GLU A 92 6.72 12.62 14.44
C GLU A 92 5.71 12.72 13.29
N ASP A 93 5.89 13.69 12.40
CA ASP A 93 5.01 13.86 11.23
C ASP A 93 5.24 12.76 10.19
N VAL A 94 6.49 12.32 10.00
CA VAL A 94 6.80 11.15 9.16
C VAL A 94 6.08 9.90 9.68
N LYS A 95 6.07 9.66 11.01
CA LYS A 95 5.34 8.53 11.63
C LYS A 95 3.83 8.64 11.46
N LYS A 96 3.26 9.85 11.59
CA LYS A 96 1.82 10.08 11.34
C LYS A 96 1.48 9.74 9.88
N LEU A 97 2.28 10.20 8.93
CA LEU A 97 2.09 9.90 7.51
C LEU A 97 2.29 8.42 7.19
N GLU A 98 3.25 7.75 7.83
CA GLU A 98 3.40 6.29 7.73
C GLU A 98 2.12 5.57 8.18
N LYS A 99 1.51 5.98 9.30
CA LYS A 99 0.26 5.41 9.79
C LYS A 99 -0.92 5.68 8.86
N ALA A 100 -1.05 6.90 8.35
CA ALA A 100 -2.09 7.23 7.37
C ALA A 100 -1.94 6.37 6.10
N ALA A 101 -0.72 6.26 5.59
CA ALA A 101 -0.40 5.46 4.40
C ALA A 101 -0.64 3.96 4.61
N TYR A 102 -0.38 3.44 5.81
CA TYR A 102 -0.73 2.08 6.20
C TYR A 102 -2.25 1.85 6.08
N ASN A 103 -3.03 2.72 6.71
CA ASN A 103 -4.49 2.63 6.68
C ASN A 103 -5.04 2.70 5.24
N ILE A 104 -4.49 3.60 4.41
CA ILE A 104 -4.83 3.71 2.99
C ILE A 104 -4.50 2.41 2.24
N GLY A 105 -3.33 1.84 2.47
CA GLY A 105 -2.89 0.61 1.80
C GLY A 105 -3.74 -0.61 2.15
N ILE A 106 -4.12 -0.76 3.41
CA ILE A 106 -5.01 -1.83 3.84
C ILE A 106 -6.43 -1.62 3.29
N ALA A 107 -6.97 -0.39 3.40
CA ALA A 107 -8.29 -0.07 2.83
C ALA A 107 -8.33 -0.33 1.31
N PHE A 108 -7.25 0.00 0.61
CA PHE A 108 -7.11 -0.25 -0.83
C PHE A 108 -7.21 -1.74 -1.17
N GLN A 109 -6.54 -2.62 -0.41
CA GLN A 109 -6.60 -4.07 -0.64
C GLN A 109 -7.96 -4.67 -0.29
N ILE A 110 -8.57 -4.22 0.81
CA ILE A 110 -9.94 -4.66 1.17
C ILE A 110 -10.92 -4.21 0.09
N GLN A 111 -10.78 -2.99 -0.45
CA GLN A 111 -11.62 -2.49 -1.54
C GLN A 111 -11.42 -3.30 -2.83
N ASP A 112 -10.20 -3.74 -3.14
CA ASP A 112 -9.94 -4.66 -4.27
C ASP A 112 -10.73 -5.97 -4.10
N ASP A 113 -10.69 -6.57 -2.90
CA ASP A 113 -11.43 -7.80 -2.59
C ASP A 113 -12.96 -7.59 -2.67
N ILE A 114 -13.46 -6.41 -2.26
CA ILE A 114 -14.88 -6.03 -2.40
C ILE A 114 -15.24 -5.92 -3.89
N LEU A 115 -14.42 -5.26 -4.69
CA LEU A 115 -14.67 -5.09 -6.12
C LEU A 115 -14.63 -6.40 -6.89
N ASP A 116 -13.80 -7.37 -6.50
CA ASP A 116 -13.74 -8.70 -7.12
C ASP A 116 -15.07 -9.46 -6.99
N VAL A 117 -15.85 -9.21 -5.93
CA VAL A 117 -17.14 -9.88 -5.68
C VAL A 117 -18.36 -9.04 -6.05
N THR A 118 -18.24 -7.72 -6.19
CA THR A 118 -19.39 -6.81 -6.41
C THR A 118 -19.45 -6.17 -7.80
N SER A 119 -18.32 -6.09 -8.51
CA SER A 119 -18.22 -5.43 -9.81
C SER A 119 -18.58 -6.35 -10.99
N THR A 120 -18.53 -5.84 -12.20
CA THR A 120 -18.76 -6.59 -13.43
C THR A 120 -17.50 -6.62 -14.31
N LEU A 121 -17.39 -7.62 -15.20
CA LEU A 121 -16.28 -7.74 -16.14
C LEU A 121 -16.07 -6.46 -16.98
N GLU A 122 -17.18 -5.80 -17.34
CA GLU A 122 -17.16 -4.56 -18.15
C GLU A 122 -16.57 -3.39 -17.38
N VAL A 123 -16.77 -3.34 -16.07
CA VAL A 123 -16.28 -2.26 -15.21
C VAL A 123 -14.83 -2.49 -14.80
N LEU A 124 -14.47 -3.70 -14.36
CA LEU A 124 -13.11 -4.02 -13.88
C LEU A 124 -12.10 -4.27 -14.99
N GLY A 125 -12.54 -4.65 -16.20
CA GLY A 125 -11.64 -5.02 -17.30
C GLY A 125 -10.84 -6.31 -17.06
N LYS A 126 -11.08 -7.02 -15.93
CA LYS A 126 -10.51 -8.32 -15.57
C LYS A 126 -11.60 -9.31 -15.18
N PRO A 127 -11.40 -10.64 -15.31
CA PRO A 127 -12.40 -11.64 -14.89
C PRO A 127 -12.75 -11.49 -13.41
N ILE A 128 -14.07 -11.49 -13.13
CA ILE A 128 -14.62 -11.45 -11.79
C ILE A 128 -14.51 -12.83 -11.14
N GLY A 129 -14.37 -12.87 -9.81
CA GLY A 129 -14.27 -14.12 -9.07
C GLY A 129 -12.99 -14.90 -9.42
N SER A 130 -11.92 -14.19 -9.81
CA SER A 130 -10.63 -14.82 -10.06
C SER A 130 -10.07 -15.43 -8.78
N ASP A 131 -10.27 -14.79 -7.64
CA ASP A 131 -9.86 -15.27 -6.33
C ASP A 131 -10.72 -16.45 -5.86
N GLU A 132 -12.00 -16.50 -6.24
CA GLU A 132 -12.87 -17.65 -5.97
C GLU A 132 -12.46 -18.87 -6.77
N LYS A 133 -12.14 -18.71 -8.06
CA LYS A 133 -11.64 -19.80 -8.93
C LYS A 133 -10.30 -20.37 -8.44
N ASN A 134 -9.46 -19.53 -7.86
CA ASN A 134 -8.16 -19.92 -7.31
C ASN A 134 -8.23 -20.39 -5.85
N ASN A 135 -9.43 -20.51 -5.28
CA ASN A 135 -9.64 -20.90 -3.88
C ASN A 135 -8.87 -20.02 -2.87
N LYS A 136 -8.60 -18.75 -3.24
CA LYS A 136 -7.84 -17.80 -2.44
C LYS A 136 -8.71 -17.27 -1.30
N LEU A 137 -8.16 -17.20 -0.10
CA LEU A 137 -8.76 -16.46 1.00
C LEU A 137 -8.68 -14.96 0.67
N THR A 138 -9.81 -14.27 0.74
CA THR A 138 -9.91 -12.82 0.63
C THR A 138 -10.44 -12.23 1.92
N TYR A 139 -10.27 -10.93 2.12
CA TYR A 139 -10.81 -10.25 3.29
C TYR A 139 -12.35 -10.38 3.38
N VAL A 140 -13.01 -10.32 2.22
CA VAL A 140 -14.47 -10.51 2.14
C VAL A 140 -14.89 -11.95 2.54
N LYS A 141 -14.12 -12.97 2.16
CA LYS A 141 -14.41 -14.34 2.60
C LYS A 141 -14.21 -14.53 4.10
N ALA A 142 -13.21 -13.89 4.69
CA ALA A 142 -12.90 -13.99 6.11
C ALA A 142 -13.91 -13.23 6.99
N HIS A 143 -14.30 -12.02 6.60
CA HIS A 143 -15.06 -11.09 7.45
C HIS A 143 -16.50 -10.82 6.96
N GLY A 144 -16.82 -11.20 5.72
CA GLY A 144 -18.07 -10.89 5.05
C GLY A 144 -18.08 -9.48 4.44
N LEU A 145 -18.89 -9.30 3.40
CA LEU A 145 -18.92 -8.08 2.58
C LEU A 145 -19.25 -6.82 3.39
N GLU A 146 -20.24 -6.89 4.27
CA GLU A 146 -20.68 -5.71 5.03
C GLU A 146 -19.66 -5.26 6.08
N ASN A 147 -18.91 -6.19 6.69
CA ASN A 147 -17.83 -5.83 7.60
C ASN A 147 -16.63 -5.28 6.81
N ALA A 148 -16.27 -5.87 5.69
CA ALA A 148 -15.22 -5.37 4.81
C ALA A 148 -15.47 -3.90 4.40
N LYS A 149 -16.69 -3.54 4.01
CA LYS A 149 -17.08 -2.15 3.71
C LYS A 149 -16.88 -1.21 4.89
N LYS A 150 -17.34 -1.63 6.09
CA LYS A 150 -17.18 -0.83 7.32
C LYS A 150 -15.70 -0.63 7.68
N ASP A 151 -14.87 -1.65 7.48
CA ASP A 151 -13.44 -1.56 7.75
C ASP A 151 -12.73 -0.63 6.76
N VAL A 152 -13.11 -0.65 5.48
CA VAL A 152 -12.64 0.33 4.49
C VAL A 152 -13.00 1.76 4.92
N GLU A 153 -14.27 2.00 5.27
CA GLU A 153 -14.73 3.33 5.73
C GLU A 153 -13.96 3.80 6.97
N LYS A 154 -13.80 2.92 7.96
CA LYS A 154 -13.07 3.23 9.19
C LYS A 154 -11.61 3.58 8.94
N LEU A 155 -10.87 2.71 8.23
CA LEU A 155 -9.45 2.92 7.93
C LEU A 155 -9.23 4.21 7.13
N SER A 156 -10.12 4.47 6.20
CA SER A 156 -10.07 5.65 5.35
C SER A 156 -10.36 6.93 6.13
N LYS A 157 -11.33 6.90 7.03
CA LYS A 157 -11.63 8.01 7.91
C LYS A 157 -10.46 8.31 8.84
N GLU A 158 -9.86 7.29 9.46
CA GLU A 158 -8.66 7.45 10.29
C GLU A 158 -7.50 8.06 9.50
N ALA A 159 -7.28 7.62 8.26
CA ALA A 159 -6.24 8.19 7.40
C ALA A 159 -6.51 9.67 7.09
N LEU A 160 -7.75 10.03 6.74
CA LEU A 160 -8.14 11.41 6.49
C LEU A 160 -8.01 12.29 7.73
N GLU A 161 -8.40 11.81 8.90
CA GLU A 161 -8.23 12.54 10.16
C GLU A 161 -6.75 12.85 10.45
N ILE A 162 -5.85 11.89 10.20
CA ILE A 162 -4.41 12.13 10.32
C ILE A 162 -3.95 13.20 9.34
N LEU A 163 -4.31 13.09 8.04
CA LEU A 163 -3.90 14.03 7.00
C LEU A 163 -4.42 15.45 7.28
N GLN A 164 -5.65 15.57 7.74
CA GLN A 164 -6.27 16.86 8.11
C GLN A 164 -5.67 17.48 9.36
N GLY A 165 -5.16 16.65 10.26
CA GLY A 165 -4.45 17.09 11.46
C GLY A 165 -2.99 17.50 11.24
N MET A 166 -2.45 17.34 10.04
CA MET A 166 -1.09 17.76 9.71
C MET A 166 -0.97 19.28 9.64
N HIS A 167 0.19 19.80 10.05
CA HIS A 167 0.45 21.25 9.99
C HIS A 167 0.42 21.77 8.53
N SER A 168 0.97 21.01 7.60
CA SER A 168 0.93 21.29 6.16
C SER A 168 -0.13 20.44 5.48
N ARG A 169 -1.34 20.97 5.41
CA ARG A 169 -2.49 20.28 4.82
C ARG A 169 -2.37 20.21 3.30
N ASN A 170 -2.74 19.07 2.71
CA ASN A 170 -2.73 18.86 1.26
C ASN A 170 -4.10 18.36 0.78
N GLU A 171 -4.92 19.29 0.26
CA GLU A 171 -6.28 18.99 -0.20
C GLU A 171 -6.32 17.98 -1.36
N PHE A 172 -5.33 18.01 -2.26
CA PHE A 172 -5.24 17.02 -3.34
C PHE A 172 -5.07 15.60 -2.80
N LEU A 173 -4.21 15.43 -1.79
CA LEU A 173 -3.97 14.13 -1.16
C LEU A 173 -5.23 13.62 -0.44
N GLU A 174 -5.95 14.50 0.26
CA GLU A 174 -7.23 14.16 0.90
C GLU A 174 -8.28 13.72 -0.13
N GLN A 175 -8.39 14.45 -1.25
CA GLN A 175 -9.30 14.09 -2.35
C GLN A 175 -8.90 12.77 -3.02
N LEU A 176 -7.60 12.52 -3.20
CA LEU A 176 -7.11 11.27 -3.75
C LEU A 176 -7.48 10.07 -2.86
N VAL A 177 -7.30 10.21 -1.54
CA VAL A 177 -7.68 9.17 -0.58
C VAL A 177 -9.19 8.92 -0.66
N ALA A 178 -10.01 9.97 -0.62
CA ALA A 178 -11.46 9.84 -0.76
C ALA A 178 -11.86 9.16 -2.07
N TYR A 179 -11.20 9.49 -3.18
CA TYR A 179 -11.43 8.84 -4.47
C TYR A 179 -11.08 7.34 -4.45
N LEU A 180 -9.94 6.97 -3.86
CA LEU A 180 -9.51 5.57 -3.79
C LEU A 180 -10.47 4.67 -3.00
N ILE A 181 -11.15 5.23 -2.01
CA ILE A 181 -12.14 4.52 -1.19
C ILE A 181 -13.42 4.24 -1.98
N HIS A 182 -13.87 5.22 -2.77
CA HIS A 182 -15.14 5.16 -3.49
C HIS A 182 -14.98 4.72 -4.95
N ARG A 183 -13.78 4.24 -5.34
CA ARG A 183 -13.54 3.77 -6.70
C ARG A 183 -14.43 2.57 -7.03
N GLU A 184 -14.90 2.55 -8.26
CA GLU A 184 -15.67 1.44 -8.85
C GLU A 184 -14.82 0.56 -9.79
N LYS A 185 -13.55 0.96 -10.01
CA LYS A 185 -12.59 0.33 -10.93
C LYS A 185 -11.23 0.21 -10.26
#